data_cc4adab5a47ff35b72917ce8e77f4e21
#
_entry.id   cc4adab5a47ff35b72917ce8e77f4e21
#
_cell.length_a   1.000
_cell.length_b   1.000
_cell.length_c   1.000
_cell.angle_alpha   90.00
_cell.angle_beta   90.00
_cell.angle_gamma   90.00
#
_symmetry.space_group_name_H-M   'P 1'
#
loop_
_entity.id
_entity.type
_entity.pdbx_description
1 polymer ?
#
loop_
_entity_poly.entity_id
_entity_poly.type
_entity_poly.pdbx_seq_one_letter_code
_entity_poly.pdbx_strand_id
1 'polypeptide(L)'
;MKKAFKIIISSLLILIVLAVIIVAAINSWYHFQARKILDDRPVGEVAKNGMVVTAHPVASRVGVDILKKGGNAFDAAIAVQFALAVVYPNAGNIGGGGFLVYRTMDGQAGSLDFREKAPQ
;
A
#
# COMPACT_ATOMS: atom_id res chain seq x y z
N MET A 1 13.28 52.45 -31.35
CA MET A 1 13.60 50.98 -31.26
C MET A 1 14.00 50.55 -29.86
N LYS A 2 14.96 51.13 -29.14
CA LYS A 2 15.42 50.67 -27.81
C LYS A 2 14.35 50.71 -26.69
N LYS A 3 13.38 51.64 -26.71
CA LYS A 3 12.29 51.74 -25.72
C LYS A 3 11.25 50.62 -25.90
N ALA A 4 10.84 50.34 -27.13
CA ALA A 4 9.87 49.28 -27.42
C ALA A 4 10.43 47.90 -27.06
N PHE A 5 11.71 47.64 -27.33
CA PHE A 5 12.39 46.41 -26.97
C PHE A 5 12.45 46.17 -25.44
N LYS A 6 12.73 47.24 -24.67
CA LYS A 6 12.68 47.12 -23.18
C LYS A 6 11.28 46.79 -22.65
N ILE A 7 10.24 47.40 -23.25
CA ILE A 7 8.85 47.12 -22.85
C ILE A 7 8.47 45.65 -23.15
N ILE A 8 8.86 45.12 -24.30
CA ILE A 8 8.60 43.74 -24.67
C ILE A 8 9.31 42.76 -23.71
N ILE A 9 10.57 43.02 -23.39
CA ILE A 9 11.32 42.18 -22.45
C ILE A 9 10.70 42.23 -21.04
N SER A 10 10.30 43.42 -20.56
CA SER A 10 9.69 43.53 -19.24
C SER A 10 8.31 42.83 -19.16
N SER A 11 7.50 42.93 -20.22
CA SER A 11 6.23 42.22 -20.27
C SER A 11 6.40 40.69 -20.31
N LEU A 12 7.40 40.21 -21.05
CA LEU A 12 7.73 38.78 -21.09
C LEU A 12 8.19 38.26 -19.72
N LEU A 13 9.04 39.02 -19.03
CA LEU A 13 9.48 38.69 -17.67
C LEU A 13 8.32 38.64 -16.68
N ILE A 14 7.39 39.60 -16.75
CA ILE A 14 6.17 39.59 -15.90
C ILE A 14 5.33 38.36 -16.18
N LEU A 15 5.13 37.95 -17.43
CA LEU A 15 4.38 36.75 -17.81
C LEU A 15 5.04 35.48 -17.27
N ILE A 16 6.37 35.38 -17.34
CA ILE A 16 7.11 34.27 -16.81
C ILE A 16 6.93 34.16 -15.28
N VAL A 17 7.07 35.27 -14.57
CA VAL A 17 6.90 35.32 -13.12
C VAL A 17 5.48 34.93 -12.74
N LEU A 18 4.44 35.41 -13.43
CA LEU A 18 3.06 35.02 -13.22
C LEU A 18 2.83 33.51 -13.45
N ALA A 19 3.42 32.97 -14.52
CA ALA A 19 3.31 31.53 -14.81
C ALA A 19 3.95 30.69 -13.68
N VAL A 20 5.10 31.08 -13.16
CA VAL A 20 5.77 30.40 -12.03
C VAL A 20 4.90 30.46 -10.77
N ILE A 21 4.31 31.60 -10.47
CA ILE A 21 3.41 31.77 -9.31
C ILE A 21 2.17 30.87 -9.44
N ILE A 22 1.58 30.81 -10.63
CA ILE A 22 0.41 29.96 -10.89
C ILE A 22 0.77 28.48 -10.72
N VAL A 23 1.87 28.03 -11.27
CA VAL A 23 2.35 26.65 -11.13
C VAL A 23 2.63 26.32 -9.67
N ALA A 24 3.27 27.21 -8.92
CA ALA A 24 3.52 27.01 -7.49
C ALA A 24 2.22 26.95 -6.67
N ALA A 25 1.24 27.79 -6.99
CA ALA A 25 -0.07 27.79 -6.34
C ALA A 25 -0.83 26.48 -6.62
N ILE A 26 -0.85 26.04 -7.87
CA ILE A 26 -1.47 24.76 -8.27
C ILE A 26 -0.79 23.59 -7.54
N ASN A 27 0.54 23.54 -7.54
CA ASN A 27 1.28 22.49 -6.85
C ASN A 27 1.00 22.47 -5.33
N SER A 28 0.98 23.64 -4.69
CA SER A 28 0.62 23.77 -3.27
C SER A 28 -0.79 23.29 -2.99
N TRP A 29 -1.74 23.63 -3.86
CA TRP A 29 -3.14 23.19 -3.73
C TRP A 29 -3.28 21.68 -3.86
N TYR A 30 -2.59 21.04 -4.82
CA TYR A 30 -2.54 19.58 -4.95
C TYR A 30 -1.97 18.90 -3.71
N HIS A 31 -0.88 19.41 -3.17
CA HIS A 31 -0.30 18.88 -1.93
C HIS A 31 -1.22 19.04 -0.73
N PHE A 32 -1.93 20.16 -0.63
CA PHE A 32 -2.93 20.37 0.43
C PHE A 32 -4.09 19.39 0.33
N GLN A 33 -4.64 19.20 -0.88
CA GLN A 33 -5.72 18.24 -1.12
C GLN A 33 -5.30 16.80 -0.83
N ALA A 34 -4.10 16.41 -1.26
CA ALA A 34 -3.56 15.08 -0.99
C ALA A 34 -3.40 14.83 0.53
N ARG A 35 -2.92 15.80 1.30
CA ARG A 35 -2.84 15.70 2.76
C ARG A 35 -4.22 15.55 3.39
N LYS A 36 -5.19 16.34 2.97
CA LYS A 36 -6.56 16.26 3.49
C LYS A 36 -7.19 14.89 3.25
N ILE A 37 -7.01 14.31 2.05
CA ILE A 37 -7.50 12.95 1.73
C ILE A 37 -6.83 11.90 2.62
N LEU A 38 -5.57 12.07 3.01
CA LEU A 38 -4.86 11.15 3.89
C LEU A 38 -5.32 11.30 5.35
N ASP A 39 -5.58 12.52 5.82
CA ASP A 39 -6.04 12.81 7.18
C ASP A 39 -7.50 12.38 7.41
N ASP A 40 -8.37 12.49 6.40
CA ASP A 40 -9.78 12.09 6.46
C ASP A 40 -10.00 10.57 6.32
N ARG A 41 -8.95 9.78 6.12
CA ARG A 41 -9.10 8.32 6.08
C ARG A 41 -9.51 7.81 7.46
N PRO A 42 -10.55 6.99 7.55
CA PRO A 42 -10.87 6.33 8.79
C PRO A 42 -9.63 5.54 9.24
N VAL A 43 -9.22 5.76 10.48
CA VAL A 43 -8.17 4.95 11.10
C VAL A 43 -8.63 3.51 11.03
N GLY A 44 -7.85 2.64 10.38
CA GLY A 44 -8.16 1.22 10.29
C GLY A 44 -8.18 0.57 11.67
N GLU A 45 -8.57 -0.67 11.74
CA GLU A 45 -8.55 -1.46 12.97
C GLU A 45 -7.13 -1.49 13.56
N VAL A 46 -7.02 -1.23 14.86
CA VAL A 46 -5.74 -1.24 15.59
C VAL A 46 -5.73 -2.41 16.58
N ALA A 47 -4.77 -3.28 16.45
CA ALA A 47 -4.57 -4.40 17.36
C ALA A 47 -3.29 -4.22 18.18
N LYS A 48 -3.34 -4.57 19.49
CA LYS A 48 -2.20 -4.44 20.40
C LYS A 48 -1.18 -5.58 20.24
N ASN A 49 -1.66 -6.81 20.01
CA ASN A 49 -0.82 -8.01 20.07
C ASN A 49 -0.58 -8.67 18.70
N GLY A 50 -1.48 -8.46 17.76
CA GLY A 50 -1.40 -9.03 16.42
C GLY A 50 -2.73 -8.90 15.69
N MET A 51 -2.68 -9.01 14.37
CA MET A 51 -3.84 -8.92 13.51
C MET A 51 -3.74 -9.94 12.39
N VAL A 52 -4.86 -10.52 12.02
CA VAL A 52 -4.98 -11.37 10.84
C VAL A 52 -6.09 -10.83 9.96
N VAL A 53 -5.76 -10.53 8.70
CA VAL A 53 -6.70 -10.03 7.70
C VAL A 53 -6.69 -10.96 6.50
N THR A 54 -7.85 -11.44 6.10
CA THR A 54 -8.01 -12.36 4.96
C THR A 54 -9.27 -12.02 4.16
N ALA A 55 -9.45 -12.67 3.01
CA ALA A 55 -10.65 -12.53 2.18
C ALA A 55 -11.91 -13.11 2.81
N HIS A 56 -11.79 -13.92 3.89
CA HIS A 56 -12.95 -14.56 4.52
C HIS A 56 -12.86 -14.52 6.06
N PRO A 57 -13.91 -14.10 6.78
CA PRO A 57 -13.84 -13.88 8.23
C PRO A 57 -13.56 -15.16 9.03
N VAL A 58 -14.00 -16.33 8.55
CA VAL A 58 -13.68 -17.61 9.19
C VAL A 58 -12.18 -17.90 9.13
N ALA A 59 -11.54 -17.67 7.98
CA ALA A 59 -10.09 -17.86 7.85
C ALA A 59 -9.31 -16.88 8.73
N SER A 60 -9.74 -15.60 8.82
CA SER A 60 -9.15 -14.63 9.76
C SER A 60 -9.23 -15.11 11.20
N ARG A 61 -10.36 -15.68 11.60
CA ARG A 61 -10.55 -16.23 12.96
C ARG A 61 -9.61 -17.40 13.24
N VAL A 62 -9.44 -18.32 12.29
CA VAL A 62 -8.48 -19.42 12.38
C VAL A 62 -7.06 -18.90 12.64
N GLY A 63 -6.61 -17.90 11.88
CA GLY A 63 -5.30 -17.29 12.09
C GLY A 63 -5.15 -16.65 13.48
N VAL A 64 -6.16 -15.91 13.94
CA VAL A 64 -6.18 -15.33 15.29
C VAL A 64 -6.11 -16.40 16.36
N ASP A 65 -6.82 -17.52 16.20
CA ASP A 65 -6.81 -18.62 17.17
C ASP A 65 -5.44 -19.30 17.25
N ILE A 66 -4.70 -19.40 16.13
CA ILE A 66 -3.32 -19.88 16.13
C ILE A 66 -2.41 -18.93 16.92
N LEU A 67 -2.52 -17.61 16.68
CA LEU A 67 -1.74 -16.62 17.43
C LEU A 67 -2.02 -16.67 18.92
N LYS A 68 -3.31 -16.82 19.32
CA LYS A 68 -3.71 -16.96 20.74
C LYS A 68 -3.17 -18.23 21.41
N LYS A 69 -2.93 -19.29 20.64
CA LYS A 69 -2.32 -20.53 21.13
C LYS A 69 -0.81 -20.48 21.23
N GLY A 70 -0.20 -19.33 20.93
CA GLY A 70 1.25 -19.12 20.98
C GLY A 70 1.97 -19.39 19.66
N GLY A 71 1.26 -19.62 18.57
CA GLY A 71 1.84 -19.69 17.23
C GLY A 71 2.33 -18.33 16.77
N ASN A 72 3.29 -18.33 15.86
CA ASN A 72 3.82 -17.14 15.22
C ASN A 72 3.05 -16.77 13.94
N ALA A 73 3.48 -15.72 13.25
CA ALA A 73 2.83 -15.24 12.02
C ALA A 73 2.87 -16.28 10.88
N PHE A 74 3.93 -17.07 10.78
CA PHE A 74 4.03 -18.14 9.76
C PHE A 74 3.04 -19.27 10.07
N ASP A 75 2.92 -19.67 11.32
CA ASP A 75 1.95 -20.70 11.74
C ASP A 75 0.52 -20.24 11.43
N ALA A 76 0.22 -18.97 11.73
CA ALA A 76 -1.08 -18.37 11.42
C ALA A 76 -1.33 -18.31 9.91
N ALA A 77 -0.33 -17.91 9.10
CA ALA A 77 -0.45 -17.84 7.65
C ALA A 77 -0.73 -19.21 7.02
N ILE A 78 -0.04 -20.24 7.47
CA ILE A 78 -0.26 -21.63 7.01
C ILE A 78 -1.68 -22.08 7.34
N ALA A 79 -2.14 -21.91 8.58
CA ALA A 79 -3.48 -22.28 8.99
C ALA A 79 -4.58 -21.53 8.23
N VAL A 80 -4.35 -20.23 7.98
CA VAL A 80 -5.23 -19.39 7.16
C VAL A 80 -5.31 -19.91 5.73
N GLN A 81 -4.20 -20.32 5.14
CA GLN A 81 -4.17 -20.83 3.77
C GLN A 81 -5.02 -22.10 3.63
N PHE A 82 -4.90 -23.03 4.58
CA PHE A 82 -5.75 -24.22 4.61
C PHE A 82 -7.23 -23.87 4.82
N ALA A 83 -7.53 -22.92 5.70
CA ALA A 83 -8.90 -22.47 5.92
C ALA A 83 -9.50 -21.84 4.67
N LEU A 84 -8.75 -20.98 3.95
CA LEU A 84 -9.17 -20.36 2.71
C LEU A 84 -9.45 -21.35 1.60
N ALA A 85 -8.70 -22.45 1.52
CA ALA A 85 -8.96 -23.51 0.55
C ALA A 85 -10.36 -24.14 0.71
N VAL A 86 -10.92 -24.08 1.92
CA VAL A 86 -12.26 -24.60 2.25
C VAL A 86 -13.34 -23.53 2.11
N VAL A 87 -13.12 -22.34 2.72
CA VAL A 87 -14.17 -21.32 2.85
C VAL A 87 -14.16 -20.30 1.72
N TYR A 88 -13.11 -20.28 0.92
CA TYR A 88 -12.94 -19.37 -0.21
C TYR A 88 -12.31 -20.07 -1.43
N PRO A 89 -12.96 -21.12 -1.96
CA PRO A 89 -12.39 -22.02 -2.96
C PRO A 89 -12.12 -21.32 -4.32
N ASN A 90 -12.71 -20.17 -4.57
CA ASN A 90 -12.51 -19.42 -5.82
C ASN A 90 -11.06 -18.90 -5.98
N ALA A 91 -10.35 -18.67 -4.86
CA ALA A 91 -9.00 -18.14 -4.87
C ALA A 91 -8.09 -18.77 -3.79
N GLY A 92 -8.65 -19.48 -2.80
CA GLY A 92 -7.90 -20.25 -1.82
C GLY A 92 -7.72 -21.68 -2.32
N ASN A 93 -6.47 -22.14 -2.47
CA ASN A 93 -6.21 -23.53 -2.88
C ASN A 93 -4.93 -24.07 -2.25
N ILE A 94 -4.77 -25.40 -2.29
CA ILE A 94 -3.56 -26.11 -1.93
C ILE A 94 -2.90 -26.58 -3.24
N GLY A 95 -1.65 -26.20 -3.46
CA GLY A 95 -0.93 -26.57 -4.69
C GLY A 95 -0.88 -25.46 -5.74
N GLY A 96 -1.46 -24.30 -5.47
CA GLY A 96 -1.18 -23.07 -6.22
C GLY A 96 0.13 -22.42 -5.78
N GLY A 97 0.44 -21.27 -6.36
CA GLY A 97 1.61 -20.48 -6.04
C GLY A 97 1.29 -19.14 -5.40
N GLY A 98 2.32 -18.36 -5.16
CA GLY A 98 2.14 -17.03 -4.56
C GLY A 98 3.43 -16.32 -4.25
N PHE A 99 3.28 -15.26 -3.48
CA PHE A 99 4.39 -14.47 -2.96
C PHE A 99 4.27 -14.36 -1.45
N LEU A 100 5.39 -14.42 -0.77
CA LEU A 100 5.49 -14.15 0.65
C LEU A 100 6.48 -13.01 0.88
N VAL A 101 6.09 -12.02 1.65
CA VAL A 101 7.00 -11.01 2.21
C VAL A 101 6.89 -11.10 3.73
N TYR A 102 8.02 -11.15 4.42
CA TYR A 102 8.05 -11.32 5.85
C TYR A 102 9.10 -10.45 6.53
N ARG A 103 8.89 -10.23 7.81
CA ARG A 103 9.87 -9.64 8.72
C ARG A 103 9.83 -10.39 10.04
N THR A 104 11.01 -10.78 10.52
CA THR A 104 11.19 -11.49 11.79
C THR A 104 11.35 -10.51 12.95
N MET A 105 11.25 -11.01 14.18
CA MET A 105 11.38 -10.21 15.41
C MET A 105 12.76 -9.57 15.58
N ASP A 106 13.81 -10.22 15.08
CA ASP A 106 15.19 -9.70 15.03
C ASP A 106 15.44 -8.70 13.90
N GLY A 107 14.38 -8.36 13.15
CA GLY A 107 14.41 -7.34 12.11
C GLY A 107 14.84 -7.81 10.72
N GLN A 108 15.15 -9.09 10.55
CA GLN A 108 15.42 -9.64 9.22
C GLN A 108 14.16 -9.60 8.39
N ALA A 109 14.30 -9.25 7.12
CA ALA A 109 13.20 -9.24 6.15
C ALA A 109 13.59 -10.04 4.91
N GLY A 110 12.61 -10.67 4.30
CA GLY A 110 12.82 -11.44 3.09
C GLY A 110 11.55 -11.57 2.27
N SER A 111 11.73 -12.12 1.08
CA SER A 111 10.62 -12.46 0.19
C SER A 111 10.85 -13.82 -0.43
N LEU A 112 9.76 -14.52 -0.71
CA LEU A 112 9.75 -15.80 -1.38
C LEU A 112 8.78 -15.71 -2.57
N ASP A 113 9.28 -16.03 -3.75
CA ASP A 113 8.48 -16.23 -4.97
C ASP A 113 8.33 -17.74 -5.17
N PHE A 114 7.13 -18.25 -4.97
CA PHE A 114 6.80 -19.66 -5.14
C PHE A 114 5.64 -19.84 -6.13
N ARG A 115 5.61 -18.99 -7.16
CA ARG A 115 4.61 -19.14 -8.24
C ARG A 115 4.79 -20.48 -8.93
N GLU A 116 3.65 -21.05 -9.31
CA GLU A 116 3.57 -22.24 -10.11
C GLU A 116 4.25 -22.05 -11.45
N LYS A 117 4.82 -23.14 -11.99
CA LYS A 117 5.38 -23.18 -13.33
C LYS A 117 4.57 -24.17 -14.18
N ALA A 118 4.40 -23.84 -15.45
CA ALA A 118 3.81 -24.77 -16.40
C ALA A 118 4.64 -26.07 -16.44
N PRO A 119 4.01 -27.24 -16.56
CA PRO A 119 4.74 -28.50 -16.83
C PRO A 119 5.54 -28.36 -18.13
N GLN A 120 6.74 -28.90 -18.14
CA GLN A 120 7.57 -28.99 -19.36
C GLN A 120 7.09 -30.14 -20.22
#